data_30ce5a8a78bb83acaa34229befac2fe3
#
_entry.id   30ce5a8a78bb83acaa34229befac2fe3
#
_cell.length_a   1.000
_cell.length_b   1.000
_cell.length_c   1.000
_cell.angle_alpha   90.00
_cell.angle_beta   90.00
_cell.angle_gamma   90.00
#
_symmetry.space_group_name_H-M   'P 1'
#
loop_
_entity.id
_entity.type
_entity.pdbx_description
1 polymer ?
#
loop_
_entity_poly.entity_id
_entity_poly.type
_entity_poly.pdbx_seq_one_letter_code
_entity_poly.pdbx_strand_id
1 'polypeptide(L)'
;SLPDAGDLLVVYGHEEVDSIGHGQAETLIRHVHLEIERLARLLRKLHRWGYTGVHVITDHGFILLDEQKLPAEVNCDKSWCHVLKERYALVPASADLPLVTLPFAWSSEYRVAVPPGLAFFKTEKSFSHGGAALQELIIPHLVSRGHAPQGKRVAIEIVLPTFELQRPAVKVTVRVAASPAQKNAQQSLNFSESGR
;
A
#
# COMPACT_ATOMS: atom_id res chain seq x y z
N SER A 1 -18.37 -13.97 0.97
CA SER A 1 -19.15 -13.17 0.00
C SER A 1 -18.35 -11.91 -0.30
N LEU A 2 -18.30 -11.51 -1.57
CA LEU A 2 -17.78 -10.19 -1.92
C LEU A 2 -18.71 -9.13 -1.32
N PRO A 3 -18.17 -8.02 -0.75
CA PRO A 3 -19.00 -6.93 -0.27
C PRO A 3 -19.83 -6.37 -1.42
N ASP A 4 -21.03 -5.89 -1.14
CA ASP A 4 -21.83 -5.20 -2.13
C ASP A 4 -21.12 -3.92 -2.57
N ALA A 5 -21.24 -3.57 -3.86
CA ALA A 5 -20.58 -2.38 -4.41
C ALA A 5 -21.06 -1.04 -3.81
N GLY A 6 -22.08 -1.07 -2.97
CA GLY A 6 -22.55 0.06 -2.16
C GLY A 6 -21.81 0.23 -0.84
N ASP A 7 -21.04 -0.79 -0.41
CA ASP A 7 -20.33 -0.76 0.86
C ASP A 7 -18.96 -0.09 0.72
N LEU A 8 -18.49 0.53 1.79
CA LEU A 8 -17.14 1.02 1.89
C LEU A 8 -16.20 -0.16 2.11
N LEU A 9 -15.31 -0.39 1.15
CA LEU A 9 -14.21 -1.35 1.29
C LEU A 9 -12.93 -0.59 1.58
N VAL A 10 -12.30 -0.89 2.70
CA VAL A 10 -10.98 -0.38 3.04
C VAL A 10 -9.95 -1.51 2.84
N VAL A 11 -8.99 -1.27 1.96
CA VAL A 11 -7.89 -2.21 1.70
C VAL A 11 -6.61 -1.57 2.22
N TYR A 12 -6.00 -2.19 3.22
CA TYR A 12 -4.66 -1.82 3.64
C TYR A 12 -3.66 -2.52 2.72
N GLY A 13 -2.80 -1.72 2.09
CA GLY A 13 -1.62 -2.24 1.42
C GLY A 13 -0.60 -2.71 2.44
N HIS A 14 0.19 -3.71 2.10
CA HIS A 14 1.38 -4.02 2.85
C HIS A 14 2.40 -2.90 2.65
N GLU A 15 3.18 -2.61 3.67
CA GLU A 15 4.27 -1.63 3.70
C GLU A 15 5.48 -2.09 2.84
N GLU A 16 5.22 -2.67 1.65
CA GLU A 16 6.27 -3.32 0.86
C GLU A 16 7.34 -2.32 0.38
N VAL A 17 6.92 -1.14 -0.07
CA VAL A 17 7.85 -0.11 -0.54
C VAL A 17 8.73 0.38 0.62
N ASP A 18 8.14 0.60 1.78
CA ASP A 18 8.84 1.04 2.99
C ASP A 18 9.80 -0.03 3.50
N SER A 19 9.34 -1.27 3.64
CA SER A 19 10.15 -2.41 4.08
C SER A 19 11.34 -2.67 3.16
N ILE A 20 11.14 -2.59 1.83
CA ILE A 20 12.22 -2.75 0.86
C ILE A 20 13.19 -1.57 0.94
N GLY A 21 12.68 -0.34 1.08
CA GLY A 21 13.49 0.85 1.25
C GLY A 21 14.43 0.74 2.44
N HIS A 22 13.92 0.30 3.57
CA HIS A 22 14.72 0.10 4.78
C HIS A 22 15.72 -1.08 4.69
N GLY A 23 15.42 -2.10 3.91
CA GLY A 23 16.24 -3.30 3.80
C GLY A 23 17.19 -3.31 2.61
N GLN A 24 16.75 -2.82 1.46
CA GLN A 24 17.44 -2.95 0.16
C GLN A 24 17.17 -1.74 -0.74
N ALA A 25 17.56 -0.55 -0.31
CA ALA A 25 17.27 0.70 -1.01
C ALA A 25 17.72 0.71 -2.49
N GLU A 26 18.82 0.05 -2.81
CA GLU A 26 19.38 -0.07 -4.19
C GLU A 26 18.39 -0.74 -5.16
N THR A 27 17.59 -1.67 -4.66
CA THR A 27 16.61 -2.39 -5.48
C THR A 27 15.24 -1.73 -5.51
N LEU A 28 15.03 -0.71 -4.66
CA LEU A 28 13.74 -0.06 -4.43
C LEU A 28 13.10 0.43 -5.73
N ILE A 29 13.85 1.07 -6.62
CA ILE A 29 13.32 1.62 -7.87
C ILE A 29 12.66 0.54 -8.73
N ARG A 30 13.27 -0.66 -8.78
CA ARG A 30 12.71 -1.81 -9.52
C ARG A 30 11.45 -2.33 -8.84
N HIS A 31 11.45 -2.40 -7.51
CA HIS A 31 10.30 -2.87 -6.73
C HIS A 31 9.12 -1.89 -6.80
N VAL A 32 9.37 -0.59 -6.76
CA VAL A 32 8.32 0.43 -6.92
C VAL A 32 7.56 0.24 -8.24
N HIS A 33 8.26 -0.06 -9.33
CA HIS A 33 7.61 -0.33 -10.60
C HIS A 33 6.65 -1.53 -10.54
N LEU A 34 7.10 -2.62 -9.92
CA LEU A 34 6.26 -3.81 -9.71
C LEU A 34 5.04 -3.51 -8.82
N GLU A 35 5.22 -2.71 -7.77
CA GLU A 35 4.12 -2.32 -6.88
C GLU A 35 3.10 -1.42 -7.61
N ILE A 36 3.54 -0.51 -8.47
CA ILE A 36 2.64 0.27 -9.32
C ILE A 36 1.81 -0.65 -10.23
N GLU A 37 2.42 -1.68 -10.82
CA GLU A 37 1.68 -2.65 -11.62
C GLU A 37 0.69 -3.48 -10.79
N ARG A 38 1.06 -3.89 -9.57
CA ARG A 38 0.17 -4.60 -8.63
C ARG A 38 -1.01 -3.73 -8.26
N LEU A 39 -0.76 -2.46 -7.91
CA LEU A 39 -1.81 -1.48 -7.61
C LEU A 39 -2.75 -1.31 -8.81
N ALA A 40 -2.22 -1.14 -10.01
CA ALA A 40 -3.03 -1.02 -11.22
C ALA A 40 -3.89 -2.26 -11.48
N ARG A 41 -3.39 -3.46 -11.18
CA ARG A 41 -4.19 -4.71 -11.25
C ARG A 41 -5.29 -4.73 -10.19
N LEU A 42 -4.98 -4.29 -8.97
CA LEU A 42 -5.96 -4.20 -7.88
C LEU A 42 -7.09 -3.22 -8.24
N LEU A 43 -6.77 -2.03 -8.73
CA LEU A 43 -7.76 -1.04 -9.15
C LEU A 43 -8.70 -1.60 -10.23
N ARG A 44 -8.15 -2.28 -11.25
CA ARG A 44 -8.96 -2.96 -12.26
C ARG A 44 -9.88 -4.03 -11.68
N LYS A 45 -9.40 -4.78 -10.68
CA LYS A 45 -10.18 -5.81 -9.99
C LYS A 45 -11.33 -5.19 -9.19
N LEU A 46 -11.07 -4.11 -8.45
CA LEU A 46 -12.09 -3.38 -7.71
C LEU A 46 -13.19 -2.82 -8.63
N HIS A 47 -12.81 -2.23 -9.76
CA HIS A 47 -13.79 -1.76 -10.74
C HIS A 47 -14.62 -2.90 -11.34
N ARG A 48 -14.01 -4.07 -11.62
CA ARG A 48 -14.77 -5.26 -12.04
C ARG A 48 -15.75 -5.75 -10.98
N TRP A 49 -15.46 -5.53 -9.71
CA TRP A 49 -16.37 -5.85 -8.61
C TRP A 49 -17.51 -4.84 -8.44
N GLY A 50 -17.49 -3.76 -9.21
CA GLY A 50 -18.54 -2.75 -9.23
C GLY A 50 -18.23 -1.47 -8.45
N TYR A 51 -17.04 -1.34 -7.87
CA TYR A 51 -16.62 -0.07 -7.25
C TYR A 51 -16.36 0.96 -8.33
N THR A 52 -17.11 2.05 -8.34
CA THR A 52 -17.01 3.11 -9.37
C THR A 52 -15.99 4.17 -8.99
N GLY A 53 -15.72 4.35 -7.71
CA GLY A 53 -14.70 5.26 -7.18
C GLY A 53 -13.74 4.51 -6.27
N VAL A 54 -12.44 4.60 -6.54
CA VAL A 54 -11.38 4.03 -5.69
C VAL A 54 -10.38 5.13 -5.37
N HIS A 55 -10.18 5.37 -4.09
CA HIS A 55 -9.22 6.32 -3.57
C HIS A 55 -7.97 5.58 -3.10
N VAL A 56 -6.81 6.03 -3.55
CA VAL A 56 -5.51 5.52 -3.10
C VAL A 56 -4.80 6.63 -2.35
N ILE A 57 -4.46 6.36 -1.11
CA ILE A 57 -3.83 7.30 -0.19
C ILE A 57 -2.66 6.57 0.47
N THR A 58 -1.56 7.28 0.70
CA THR A 58 -0.43 6.81 1.51
C THR A 58 -0.29 7.70 2.74
N ASP A 59 0.39 7.22 3.76
CA ASP A 59 0.60 7.92 5.03
C ASP A 59 1.76 8.93 4.96
N HIS A 60 2.83 8.62 4.26
CA HIS A 60 3.98 9.51 4.06
C HIS A 60 4.67 9.24 2.71
N GLY A 61 5.58 10.12 2.36
CA GLY A 61 6.55 9.91 1.32
C GLY A 61 7.92 9.52 1.89
N PHE A 62 8.93 9.49 1.05
CA PHE A 62 10.28 9.11 1.46
C PHE A 62 11.36 9.86 0.67
N ILE A 63 12.57 9.82 1.18
CA ILE A 63 13.78 10.27 0.51
C ILE A 63 14.58 9.04 0.11
N LEU A 64 14.98 8.98 -1.16
CA LEU A 64 15.93 8.01 -1.68
C LEU A 64 17.17 8.76 -2.16
N LEU A 65 18.31 8.44 -1.57
CA LEU A 65 19.57 9.09 -1.85
C LEU A 65 20.46 8.20 -2.72
N ASP A 66 21.33 8.84 -3.47
CA ASP A 66 22.48 8.18 -4.06
C ASP A 66 23.50 7.90 -2.94
N GLU A 67 23.90 6.64 -2.77
CA GLU A 67 24.87 6.23 -1.75
C GLU A 67 26.22 6.94 -1.87
N GLN A 68 26.55 7.40 -3.10
CA GLN A 68 27.77 8.15 -3.34
C GLN A 68 27.67 9.65 -2.98
N LYS A 69 26.44 10.12 -2.70
CA LYS A 69 26.15 11.53 -2.41
C LYS A 69 25.33 11.65 -1.14
N LEU A 70 25.93 11.26 -0.02
CA LEU A 70 25.26 11.39 1.26
C LEU A 70 25.01 12.88 1.59
N PRO A 71 23.85 13.21 2.17
CA PRO A 71 23.52 14.59 2.52
C PRO A 71 24.35 15.09 3.68
N ALA A 72 24.31 16.40 3.90
CA ALA A 72 24.91 17.02 5.06
C ALA A 72 24.24 16.51 6.35
N GLU A 73 25.04 16.20 7.35
CA GLU A 73 24.57 15.94 8.71
C GLU A 73 24.45 17.24 9.50
N VAL A 74 23.36 17.36 10.24
CA VAL A 74 23.12 18.45 11.20
C VAL A 74 23.29 17.88 12.59
N ASN A 75 24.13 18.52 13.38
CA ASN A 75 24.36 18.04 14.72
C ASN A 75 23.09 18.12 15.58
N CYS A 76 22.71 16.98 16.13
CA CYS A 76 21.65 16.83 17.11
C CYS A 76 22.15 15.87 18.18
N ASP A 77 22.55 16.45 19.33
CA ASP A 77 23.06 15.64 20.42
C ASP A 77 21.96 14.75 20.98
N LYS A 78 22.27 13.47 21.12
CA LYS A 78 21.32 12.46 21.63
C LYS A 78 20.84 12.81 23.04
N SER A 79 21.65 13.51 23.83
CA SER A 79 21.29 13.95 25.21
C SER A 79 20.17 14.98 25.24
N TRP A 80 19.91 15.68 24.13
CA TRP A 80 18.80 16.60 23.96
C TRP A 80 17.47 15.92 23.65
N CYS A 81 17.52 14.65 23.27
CA CYS A 81 16.41 13.99 22.60
C CYS A 81 15.81 12.90 23.47
N HIS A 82 14.48 12.87 23.53
CA HIS A 82 13.74 11.69 23.98
C HIS A 82 13.81 10.58 22.93
N VAL A 83 13.71 10.96 21.65
CA VAL A 83 13.89 10.08 20.48
C VAL A 83 14.76 10.79 19.47
N LEU A 84 15.73 10.10 18.90
CA LEU A 84 16.54 10.58 17.78
C LEU A 84 16.50 9.57 16.65
N LYS A 85 16.02 10.01 15.50
CA LYS A 85 15.96 9.28 14.23
C LYS A 85 16.77 10.02 13.18
N GLU A 86 16.87 9.46 11.99
CA GLU A 86 17.63 10.05 10.89
C GLU A 86 17.08 11.40 10.46
N ARG A 87 15.76 11.53 10.39
CA ARG A 87 15.05 12.67 9.83
C ARG A 87 14.21 13.47 10.84
N TYR A 88 14.12 13.01 12.08
CA TYR A 88 13.46 13.76 13.14
C TYR A 88 14.02 13.43 14.52
N ALA A 89 13.78 14.33 15.45
CA ALA A 89 14.02 14.08 16.87
C ALA A 89 12.84 14.59 17.70
N LEU A 90 12.52 13.89 18.78
CA LEU A 90 11.56 14.35 19.77
C LEU A 90 12.34 14.99 20.92
N VAL A 91 12.13 16.29 21.11
CA VAL A 91 12.86 17.11 22.08
C VAL A 91 11.89 17.74 23.09
N PRO A 92 12.30 18.01 24.34
CA PRO A 92 11.45 18.71 25.30
C PRO A 92 10.98 20.06 24.76
N ALA A 93 9.71 20.41 24.98
CA ALA A 93 9.16 21.69 24.53
C ALA A 93 9.82 22.90 25.14
N SER A 94 10.36 22.75 26.34
CA SER A 94 11.09 23.79 27.10
C SER A 94 12.54 23.97 26.65
N ALA A 95 13.08 23.08 25.83
CA ALA A 95 14.48 23.15 25.40
C ALA A 95 14.67 24.24 24.35
N ASP A 96 15.65 25.14 24.60
CA ASP A 96 16.10 26.10 23.59
C ASP A 96 17.28 25.48 22.82
N LEU A 97 16.97 24.98 21.64
CA LEU A 97 17.92 24.25 20.80
C LEU A 97 18.12 24.97 19.47
N PRO A 98 19.33 24.93 18.90
CA PRO A 98 19.63 25.53 17.60
C PRO A 98 19.09 24.67 16.47
N LEU A 99 17.83 24.22 16.57
CA LEU A 99 17.15 23.33 15.62
C LEU A 99 15.81 23.91 15.21
N VAL A 100 15.39 23.59 13.99
CA VAL A 100 14.01 23.86 13.55
C VAL A 100 13.08 22.90 14.28
N THR A 101 12.12 23.43 15.03
CA THR A 101 11.17 22.61 15.79
C THR A 101 9.76 22.94 15.43
N LEU A 102 8.92 21.90 15.35
CA LEU A 102 7.49 21.95 15.07
C LEU A 102 6.70 21.49 16.30
N PRO A 103 5.49 22.01 16.54
CA PRO A 103 4.61 21.48 17.57
C PRO A 103 4.36 19.99 17.40
N PHE A 104 4.33 19.25 18.50
CA PHE A 104 3.94 17.84 18.47
C PHE A 104 2.47 17.71 18.87
N ALA A 105 1.62 17.31 17.92
CA ALA A 105 0.16 17.36 18.09
C ALA A 105 -0.39 16.48 19.24
N TRP A 106 0.37 15.47 19.66
CA TRP A 106 -0.07 14.50 20.67
C TRP A 106 0.45 14.78 22.09
N SER A 107 1.33 15.79 22.25
CA SER A 107 1.84 16.18 23.58
C SER A 107 2.36 17.61 23.58
N SER A 108 2.02 18.37 24.60
CA SER A 108 2.57 19.70 24.84
C SER A 108 3.95 19.68 25.51
N GLU A 109 4.39 18.52 26.01
CA GLU A 109 5.69 18.37 26.67
C GLU A 109 6.85 18.25 25.68
N TYR A 110 6.54 17.92 24.42
CA TYR A 110 7.53 17.69 23.38
C TYR A 110 7.29 18.55 22.15
N ARG A 111 8.36 18.70 21.37
CA ARG A 111 8.37 19.26 20.02
C ARG A 111 9.10 18.29 19.10
N VAL A 112 8.80 18.34 17.82
CA VAL A 112 9.52 17.59 16.79
C VAL A 112 10.58 18.50 16.20
N ALA A 113 11.85 18.16 16.39
CA ALA A 113 12.96 18.79 15.70
C ALA A 113 13.16 18.10 14.35
N VAL A 114 13.40 18.87 13.30
CA VAL A 114 13.65 18.39 11.94
C VAL A 114 14.90 19.05 11.37
N PRO A 115 15.72 18.30 10.61
CA PRO A 115 16.84 18.90 9.90
C PRO A 115 16.32 19.70 8.70
N PRO A 116 17.02 20.76 8.27
CA PRO A 116 16.61 21.59 7.16
C PRO A 116 16.71 20.84 5.81
N GLY A 117 15.72 20.98 4.97
CA GLY A 117 15.71 20.44 3.61
C GLY A 117 15.96 18.93 3.57
N LEU A 118 16.98 18.52 2.84
CA LEU A 118 17.40 17.12 2.71
C LEU A 118 18.56 16.73 3.65
N ALA A 119 18.92 17.55 4.63
CA ALA A 119 19.93 17.19 5.64
C ALA A 119 19.39 16.09 6.57
N PHE A 120 20.30 15.46 7.32
CA PHE A 120 19.98 14.39 8.26
C PHE A 120 20.55 14.71 9.64
N PHE A 121 19.97 14.18 10.70
CA PHE A 121 20.59 14.18 12.02
C PHE A 121 21.65 13.09 12.13
N LYS A 122 21.43 11.98 11.44
CA LYS A 122 22.42 10.93 11.22
C LYS A 122 22.11 10.23 9.91
N THR A 123 23.14 9.85 9.17
CA THR A 123 23.00 9.20 7.88
C THR A 123 23.47 7.75 8.01
N GLU A 124 22.53 6.83 8.10
CA GLU A 124 22.83 5.40 8.18
C GLU A 124 22.48 4.68 6.88
N LYS A 125 21.54 5.23 6.11
CA LYS A 125 20.96 4.57 4.92
C LYS A 125 20.65 5.58 3.82
N SER A 126 20.55 5.07 2.61
CA SER A 126 20.12 5.84 1.43
C SER A 126 18.60 6.05 1.36
N PHE A 127 17.80 5.31 2.12
CA PHE A 127 16.34 5.45 2.24
C PHE A 127 15.97 5.92 3.64
N SER A 128 15.16 6.98 3.71
CA SER A 128 14.64 7.48 4.99
C SER A 128 13.36 8.30 4.81
N HIS A 129 12.61 8.47 5.90
CA HIS A 129 11.39 9.27 5.98
C HIS A 129 11.19 9.85 7.39
N GLY A 130 10.12 10.64 7.57
CA GLY A 130 9.71 11.19 8.86
C GLY A 130 10.21 12.62 9.13
N GLY A 131 10.93 13.24 8.19
CA GLY A 131 11.30 14.65 8.27
C GLY A 131 10.26 15.59 7.65
N ALA A 132 10.69 16.82 7.38
CA ALA A 132 9.84 17.88 6.86
C ALA A 132 10.16 18.30 5.41
N ALA A 133 10.85 17.47 4.67
CA ALA A 133 11.06 17.73 3.24
C ALA A 133 9.77 17.50 2.43
N LEU A 134 9.65 18.18 1.29
CA LEU A 134 8.46 18.06 0.44
C LEU A 134 8.20 16.62 0.01
N GLN A 135 9.27 15.85 -0.22
CA GLN A 135 9.19 14.44 -0.61
C GLN A 135 8.61 13.54 0.48
N GLU A 136 8.66 13.98 1.74
CA GLU A 136 8.15 13.24 2.89
C GLU A 136 6.72 13.65 3.25
N LEU A 137 6.39 14.96 3.10
CA LEU A 137 5.13 15.55 3.53
C LEU A 137 4.06 15.62 2.45
N ILE A 138 4.45 15.75 1.17
CA ILE A 138 3.49 15.82 0.08
C ILE A 138 3.19 14.39 -0.39
N ILE A 139 1.99 13.95 -0.08
CA ILE A 139 1.50 12.64 -0.47
C ILE A 139 0.48 12.75 -1.60
N PRO A 140 0.47 11.82 -2.56
CA PRO A 140 -0.55 11.79 -3.60
C PRO A 140 -1.88 11.27 -3.04
N HIS A 141 -2.96 11.87 -3.48
CA HIS A 141 -4.29 11.30 -3.37
C HIS A 141 -4.79 10.98 -4.77
N LEU A 142 -4.71 9.71 -5.15
CA LEU A 142 -5.16 9.25 -6.46
C LEU A 142 -6.61 8.84 -6.41
N VAL A 143 -7.37 9.26 -7.41
CA VAL A 143 -8.77 8.86 -7.57
C VAL A 143 -8.92 8.12 -8.88
N SER A 144 -9.21 6.83 -8.80
CA SER A 144 -9.52 6.00 -9.95
C SER A 144 -11.02 5.90 -10.13
N ARG A 145 -11.52 6.27 -11.29
CA ARG A 145 -12.95 6.18 -11.63
C ARG A 145 -13.14 5.12 -12.69
N GLY A 146 -14.01 4.16 -12.39
CA GLY A 146 -14.42 3.12 -13.31
C GLY A 146 -15.89 3.27 -13.70
N HIS A 147 -16.24 2.70 -14.81
CA HIS A 147 -17.64 2.56 -15.19
C HIS A 147 -18.20 1.31 -14.51
N ALA A 148 -19.45 1.38 -14.06
CA ALA A 148 -20.14 0.19 -13.59
C ALA A 148 -20.12 -0.90 -14.70
N PRO A 149 -19.83 -2.17 -14.37
CA PRO A 149 -19.84 -3.22 -15.35
C PRO A 149 -21.21 -3.26 -16.01
N GLN A 150 -21.26 -3.11 -17.34
CA GLN A 150 -22.51 -3.16 -18.12
C GLN A 150 -23.07 -4.58 -18.28
N GLY A 151 -22.42 -5.57 -17.71
CA GLY A 151 -22.82 -6.98 -17.77
C GLY A 151 -23.83 -7.35 -16.68
N LYS A 152 -24.79 -8.21 -17.02
CA LYS A 152 -25.63 -8.85 -16.02
C LYS A 152 -24.75 -9.72 -15.11
N ARG A 153 -24.86 -9.53 -13.79
CA ARG A 153 -24.26 -10.45 -12.83
C ARG A 153 -24.90 -11.83 -13.03
N VAL A 154 -24.05 -12.82 -13.24
CA VAL A 154 -24.50 -14.21 -13.37
C VAL A 154 -24.15 -14.89 -12.06
N ALA A 155 -25.15 -15.45 -11.39
CA ALA A 155 -24.91 -16.28 -10.22
C ALA A 155 -24.26 -17.59 -10.69
N ILE A 156 -23.11 -17.92 -10.11
CA ILE A 156 -22.40 -19.17 -10.39
C ILE A 156 -22.59 -20.07 -9.17
N GLU A 157 -23.21 -21.20 -9.38
CA GLU A 157 -23.31 -22.24 -8.38
C GLU A 157 -22.21 -23.29 -8.65
N ILE A 158 -21.34 -23.49 -7.66
CA ILE A 158 -20.34 -24.53 -7.69
C ILE A 158 -20.92 -25.75 -7.02
N VAL A 159 -21.27 -26.77 -7.80
CA VAL A 159 -21.74 -28.05 -7.28
C VAL A 159 -20.52 -28.91 -7.01
N LEU A 160 -20.13 -29.00 -5.76
CA LEU A 160 -19.06 -29.91 -5.32
C LEU A 160 -19.66 -31.30 -5.08
N PRO A 161 -19.22 -32.33 -5.81
CA PRO A 161 -19.54 -33.69 -5.44
C PRO A 161 -18.86 -34.03 -4.11
N THR A 162 -19.46 -34.89 -3.31
CA THR A 162 -18.80 -35.45 -2.13
C THR A 162 -17.53 -36.17 -2.61
N PHE A 163 -16.35 -35.79 -2.11
CA PHE A 163 -15.09 -36.39 -2.55
C PHE A 163 -14.24 -36.79 -1.34
N GLU A 164 -13.50 -37.87 -1.53
CA GLU A 164 -12.49 -38.31 -0.58
C GLU A 164 -11.18 -37.54 -0.84
N LEU A 165 -10.58 -36.99 0.21
CA LEU A 165 -9.35 -36.17 0.16
C LEU A 165 -8.10 -36.87 -0.41
N GLN A 166 -8.22 -38.15 -0.82
CA GLN A 166 -7.09 -38.95 -1.32
C GLN A 166 -6.86 -38.86 -2.83
N ARG A 167 -7.65 -38.08 -3.57
CA ARG A 167 -7.49 -37.97 -5.04
C ARG A 167 -6.76 -36.70 -5.43
N PRO A 168 -5.73 -36.80 -6.30
CA PRO A 168 -4.92 -35.63 -6.70
C PRO A 168 -5.66 -34.64 -7.62
N ALA A 169 -6.87 -34.95 -8.08
CA ALA A 169 -7.70 -34.09 -8.91
C ALA A 169 -9.17 -34.30 -8.62
N VAL A 170 -9.91 -33.19 -8.50
CA VAL A 170 -11.36 -33.19 -8.31
C VAL A 170 -12.02 -32.53 -9.51
N LYS A 171 -12.99 -33.22 -10.14
CA LYS A 171 -13.80 -32.64 -11.19
C LYS A 171 -14.88 -31.76 -10.56
N VAL A 172 -14.75 -30.45 -10.77
CA VAL A 172 -15.74 -29.47 -10.30
C VAL A 172 -16.68 -29.13 -11.46
N THR A 173 -17.99 -29.27 -11.23
CA THR A 173 -19.00 -28.83 -12.21
C THR A 173 -19.48 -27.44 -11.80
N VAL A 174 -19.21 -26.45 -12.66
CA VAL A 174 -19.68 -25.08 -12.48
C VAL A 174 -20.97 -24.93 -13.28
N ARG A 175 -22.06 -24.58 -12.62
CA ARG A 175 -23.34 -24.26 -13.26
C ARG A 175 -23.57 -22.76 -13.17
N VAL A 176 -23.91 -22.16 -14.31
CA VAL A 176 -24.40 -20.79 -14.33
C VAL A 176 -25.90 -20.87 -13.97
N ALA A 177 -26.27 -20.28 -12.82
CA ALA A 177 -27.66 -20.19 -12.44
C ALA A 177 -28.38 -19.31 -13.47
N ALA A 178 -29.26 -19.91 -14.27
CA ALA A 178 -30.06 -19.16 -15.20
C ALA A 178 -31.01 -18.22 -14.47
N SER A 179 -31.01 -16.95 -14.88
CA SER A 179 -32.06 -16.01 -14.46
C SER A 179 -33.42 -16.64 -14.79
N PRO A 180 -34.46 -16.45 -13.97
CA PRO A 180 -35.78 -17.10 -14.21
C PRO A 180 -36.40 -16.89 -15.58
N ALA A 181 -35.85 -15.99 -16.39
CA ALA A 181 -36.30 -15.71 -17.76
C ALA A 181 -35.58 -16.51 -18.87
N GLN A 182 -34.58 -17.34 -18.55
CA GLN A 182 -33.83 -18.13 -19.57
C GLN A 182 -33.70 -19.59 -19.16
N LYS A 183 -34.74 -20.35 -19.38
CA LYS A 183 -34.77 -21.79 -19.10
C LYS A 183 -34.05 -22.68 -20.14
N ASN A 184 -33.39 -22.18 -21.18
CA ASN A 184 -32.84 -22.99 -22.26
C ASN A 184 -31.43 -22.60 -22.71
N ALA A 185 -30.42 -22.64 -21.86
CA ALA A 185 -29.05 -22.73 -22.33
C ALA A 185 -28.15 -23.32 -21.23
N GLN A 186 -27.98 -24.62 -21.25
CA GLN A 186 -27.01 -25.33 -20.45
C GLN A 186 -25.69 -25.39 -21.22
N GLN A 187 -24.74 -24.52 -20.91
CA GLN A 187 -23.35 -24.65 -21.36
C GLN A 187 -22.49 -25.23 -20.24
N SER A 188 -21.94 -26.40 -20.47
CA SER A 188 -20.93 -27.00 -19.60
C SER A 188 -19.54 -26.53 -20.05
N LEU A 189 -18.84 -25.82 -19.19
CA LEU A 189 -17.43 -25.48 -19.38
C LEU A 189 -16.57 -26.58 -18.78
N ASN A 190 -15.83 -27.30 -19.61
CA ASN A 190 -14.82 -28.26 -19.14
C ASN A 190 -13.45 -27.55 -19.07
N PHE A 191 -12.90 -27.42 -17.88
CA PHE A 191 -11.52 -27.03 -17.71
C PHE A 191 -10.68 -28.30 -17.54
N SER A 192 -9.82 -28.58 -18.51
CA SER A 192 -8.75 -29.56 -18.35
C SER A 192 -7.45 -28.79 -18.12
N GLU A 193 -6.89 -28.85 -16.93
CA GLU A 193 -5.49 -28.47 -16.74
C GLU A 193 -4.60 -29.58 -17.30
N SER A 194 -3.91 -29.27 -18.40
CA SER A 194 -2.73 -30.01 -18.80
C SER A 194 -1.52 -29.34 -18.14
N GLY A 195 -1.17 -29.82 -16.95
CA GLY A 195 0.08 -29.46 -16.30
C GLY A 195 1.24 -30.26 -16.85
N ARG A 196 2.30 -29.58 -17.25
CA ARG A 196 3.69 -30.04 -17.16
C ARG A 196 4.52 -28.98 -16.49
#